data_7a7634c25d4031c6e1acb57d6a67417f
#
_entry.id   7a7634c25d4031c6e1acb57d6a67417f
#
_cell.length_a   1.000
_cell.length_b   1.000
_cell.length_c   1.000
_cell.angle_alpha   90.00
_cell.angle_beta   90.00
_cell.angle_gamma   90.00
#
_symmetry.space_group_name_H-M   'P 1'
#
loop_
_entity.id
_entity.type
_entity.pdbx_description
1 polymer ?
#
loop_
_entity_poly.entity_id
_entity_poly.type
_entity_poly.pdbx_seq_one_letter_code
_entity_poly.pdbx_strand_id
1 'polypeptide(L)'
;MKEQQNNRASAQQTEDNTHSTIQSSSPYLGEGQERKMGFFSLLRASFKSMDTEEWLDIYFTRPIGLAFALFWHRLGVTPNTITILSIFLGIGAGVMFFFTDTLHNIIGIVLLMLANFCDSTDGQLARLTRQQSMKGRCLDGFAGDMWFFSIYLAIVLRLWYQPIPGTSEVWGLWGLALAAIASLLCHSPQSSLSDYYRQIHLYFLKGKEGAELDSYEREHAIVESLKGKKGVFWDRAFHSNYQRYCRSQERRTPAFQQFHAALIEKYGSIDKVPQELKDCFLAGSRPLMPFTNFLSFNSRAILIYVTCLLNCPWIYFVFEISLYSLLYIYMHKRHEDLCKSLTSKE
;
A
#
# COMPACT_ATOMS: atom_id res chain seq x y z
N MET A 1 44.16 -0.19 -37.36
CA MET A 1 42.72 0.14 -37.46
C MET A 1 41.80 -1.12 -37.30
N LYS A 2 42.15 -2.30 -37.76
CA LYS A 2 41.34 -3.53 -37.60
C LYS A 2 41.33 -4.10 -36.17
N GLU A 3 42.43 -3.92 -35.41
CA GLU A 3 42.49 -4.42 -34.01
C GLU A 3 41.67 -3.57 -33.03
N GLN A 4 41.50 -2.26 -33.26
CA GLN A 4 40.65 -1.41 -32.44
C GLN A 4 39.14 -1.61 -32.68
N GLN A 5 38.73 -2.09 -33.86
CA GLN A 5 37.34 -2.48 -34.15
C GLN A 5 36.97 -3.82 -33.51
N ASN A 6 37.90 -4.76 -33.45
CA ASN A 6 37.65 -6.06 -32.82
C ASN A 6 37.53 -5.95 -31.27
N ASN A 7 38.33 -5.07 -30.65
CA ASN A 7 38.23 -4.85 -29.20
C ASN A 7 36.97 -4.07 -28.78
N ARG A 8 36.41 -3.24 -29.65
CA ARG A 8 35.11 -2.58 -29.39
C ARG A 8 33.92 -3.55 -29.55
N ALA A 9 33.99 -4.46 -30.52
CA ALA A 9 32.96 -5.47 -30.72
C ALA A 9 32.95 -6.51 -29.58
N SER A 10 34.11 -6.88 -29.05
CA SER A 10 34.21 -7.79 -27.89
C SER A 10 33.76 -7.12 -26.58
N ALA A 11 34.01 -5.82 -26.39
CA ALA A 11 33.54 -5.07 -25.24
C ALA A 11 32.02 -4.88 -25.25
N GLN A 12 31.41 -4.59 -26.42
CA GLN A 12 29.96 -4.51 -26.56
C GLN A 12 29.25 -5.85 -26.37
N GLN A 13 29.85 -6.96 -26.87
CA GLN A 13 29.30 -8.30 -26.61
C GLN A 13 29.42 -8.76 -25.16
N THR A 14 30.40 -8.23 -24.41
CA THR A 14 30.54 -8.54 -22.97
C THR A 14 29.58 -7.68 -22.14
N GLU A 15 29.30 -6.46 -22.53
CA GLU A 15 28.27 -5.60 -21.89
C GLU A 15 26.84 -6.13 -22.17
N ASP A 16 26.54 -6.54 -23.40
CA ASP A 16 25.23 -7.17 -23.74
C ASP A 16 25.00 -8.51 -23.03
N ASN A 17 26.05 -9.31 -22.80
CA ASN A 17 25.95 -10.57 -22.06
C ASN A 17 25.86 -10.40 -20.54
N THR A 18 26.37 -9.29 -19.97
CA THR A 18 26.20 -8.98 -18.53
C THR A 18 24.84 -8.35 -18.23
N HIS A 19 24.21 -7.68 -19.19
CA HIS A 19 22.82 -7.18 -19.04
C HIS A 19 21.75 -8.28 -19.17
N SER A 20 22.07 -9.44 -19.72
CA SER A 20 21.13 -10.55 -19.92
C SER A 20 20.98 -11.50 -18.72
N THR A 21 21.75 -11.34 -17.64
CA THR A 21 21.77 -12.32 -16.53
C THR A 21 21.17 -11.81 -15.22
N ILE A 22 20.67 -10.56 -15.15
CA ILE A 22 19.89 -10.05 -14.03
C ILE A 22 18.53 -9.58 -14.55
N GLN A 23 17.80 -10.45 -15.23
CA GLN A 23 16.36 -10.29 -15.38
C GLN A 23 15.72 -10.80 -14.08
N SER A 24 15.26 -9.81 -13.26
CA SER A 24 14.33 -10.07 -12.18
C SER A 24 13.23 -11.00 -12.68
N SER A 25 13.05 -12.14 -12.03
CA SER A 25 12.11 -13.20 -12.36
C SER A 25 10.66 -12.81 -12.06
N SER A 26 10.19 -11.65 -12.57
CA SER A 26 8.78 -11.31 -12.60
C SER A 26 8.15 -11.99 -13.81
N PRO A 27 7.15 -12.86 -13.64
CA PRO A 27 6.51 -13.54 -14.75
C PRO A 27 5.74 -12.51 -15.57
N TYR A 28 6.22 -12.25 -16.77
CA TYR A 28 5.53 -11.45 -17.77
C TYR A 28 4.58 -12.35 -18.56
N LEU A 29 3.32 -11.99 -18.59
CA LEU A 29 2.34 -12.59 -19.49
C LEU A 29 2.44 -11.88 -20.86
N GLY A 30 3.45 -12.24 -21.66
CA GLY A 30 3.46 -11.94 -23.09
C GLY A 30 2.50 -12.88 -23.83
N GLU A 31 1.97 -12.44 -24.97
CA GLU A 31 1.10 -13.27 -25.79
C GLU A 31 1.72 -14.66 -26.02
N GLY A 32 1.07 -15.70 -25.51
CA GLY A 32 1.50 -17.10 -25.65
C GLY A 32 2.31 -17.70 -24.51
N GLN A 33 2.76 -16.94 -23.48
CA GLN A 33 3.51 -17.48 -22.32
C GLN A 33 2.59 -17.95 -21.19
N GLU A 34 1.31 -17.58 -21.15
CA GLU A 34 0.32 -18.02 -20.15
C GLU A 34 0.22 -19.55 -20.01
N ARG A 35 0.52 -20.29 -21.10
CA ARG A 35 0.44 -21.76 -21.11
C ARG A 35 1.60 -22.48 -20.47
N LYS A 36 2.70 -21.79 -20.10
CA LYS A 36 3.93 -22.44 -19.60
C LYS A 36 4.13 -22.40 -18.09
N MET A 37 3.46 -21.49 -17.38
CA MET A 37 3.56 -21.38 -15.92
C MET A 37 2.28 -21.85 -15.24
N GLY A 38 2.40 -22.76 -14.28
CA GLY A 38 1.26 -23.21 -13.48
C GLY A 38 0.73 -22.10 -12.58
N PHE A 39 -0.56 -22.14 -12.20
CA PHE A 39 -1.22 -21.15 -11.34
C PHE A 39 -0.43 -20.83 -10.07
N PHE A 40 0.08 -21.83 -9.37
CA PHE A 40 0.84 -21.66 -8.13
C PHE A 40 2.19 -20.95 -8.34
N SER A 41 2.84 -21.15 -9.47
CA SER A 41 4.07 -20.42 -9.77
C SER A 41 3.80 -18.95 -10.12
N LEU A 42 2.72 -18.65 -10.84
CA LEU A 42 2.23 -17.29 -11.08
C LEU A 42 1.84 -16.62 -9.76
N LEU A 43 1.13 -17.32 -8.88
CA LEU A 43 0.74 -16.81 -7.57
C LEU A 43 1.97 -16.42 -6.75
N ARG A 44 2.96 -17.31 -6.63
CA ARG A 44 4.19 -17.03 -5.90
C ARG A 44 4.98 -15.86 -6.46
N ALA A 45 4.99 -15.72 -7.77
CA ALA A 45 5.65 -14.62 -8.45
C ALA A 45 4.87 -13.29 -8.36
N SER A 46 3.57 -13.33 -8.04
CA SER A 46 2.75 -12.14 -7.83
C SER A 46 2.94 -11.50 -6.45
N PHE A 47 3.57 -12.17 -5.48
CA PHE A 47 3.84 -11.63 -4.15
C PHE A 47 4.94 -10.56 -4.17
N LYS A 48 4.75 -9.49 -3.43
CA LYS A 48 5.81 -8.48 -3.23
C LYS A 48 6.95 -9.08 -2.38
N SER A 49 6.64 -9.69 -1.24
CA SER A 49 7.59 -10.42 -0.38
C SER A 49 6.83 -11.23 0.66
N MET A 50 7.31 -12.42 1.00
CA MET A 50 6.74 -13.22 2.09
C MET A 50 6.87 -12.55 3.47
N ASP A 51 7.85 -11.66 3.66
CA ASP A 51 8.04 -10.93 4.91
C ASP A 51 6.94 -9.88 5.14
N THR A 52 6.33 -9.36 4.07
CA THR A 52 5.39 -8.24 4.11
C THR A 52 3.93 -8.62 3.82
N GLU A 53 3.67 -9.84 3.36
CA GLU A 53 2.30 -10.29 3.06
C GLU A 53 1.59 -10.76 4.34
N GLU A 54 0.29 -10.48 4.43
CA GLU A 54 -0.55 -11.00 5.50
C GLU A 54 -0.96 -12.45 5.23
N TRP A 55 -1.19 -13.21 6.32
CA TRP A 55 -1.69 -14.57 6.20
C TRP A 55 -3.00 -14.65 5.39
N LEU A 56 -3.94 -13.74 5.67
CA LEU A 56 -5.23 -13.68 4.96
C LEU A 56 -5.03 -13.37 3.47
N ASP A 57 -4.07 -12.51 3.14
CA ASP A 57 -3.77 -12.20 1.74
C ASP A 57 -3.15 -13.40 1.03
N ILE A 58 -2.19 -14.09 1.64
CA ILE A 58 -1.50 -15.24 1.04
C ILE A 58 -2.47 -16.36 0.69
N TYR A 59 -3.38 -16.69 1.61
CA TYR A 59 -4.24 -17.88 1.47
C TYR A 59 -5.62 -17.58 0.89
N PHE A 60 -6.07 -16.33 0.91
CA PHE A 60 -7.42 -15.97 0.49
C PHE A 60 -7.45 -14.88 -0.59
N THR A 61 -7.00 -13.65 -0.26
CA THR A 61 -7.17 -12.50 -1.17
C THR A 61 -6.32 -12.63 -2.45
N ARG A 62 -5.05 -13.05 -2.33
CA ARG A 62 -4.15 -13.16 -3.49
C ARG A 62 -4.51 -14.28 -4.46
N PRO A 63 -4.86 -15.51 -4.03
CA PRO A 63 -5.31 -16.56 -4.95
C PRO A 63 -6.57 -16.17 -5.72
N ILE A 64 -7.56 -15.58 -5.04
CA ILE A 64 -8.79 -15.09 -5.66
C ILE A 64 -8.47 -13.93 -6.62
N GLY A 65 -7.67 -12.95 -6.17
CA GLY A 65 -7.23 -11.83 -6.99
C GLY A 65 -6.50 -12.27 -8.25
N LEU A 66 -5.64 -13.29 -8.18
CA LEU A 66 -4.96 -13.84 -9.36
C LEU A 66 -5.93 -14.50 -10.33
N ALA A 67 -6.88 -15.27 -9.83
CA ALA A 67 -7.88 -15.90 -10.67
C ALA A 67 -8.70 -14.84 -11.44
N PHE A 68 -9.12 -13.77 -10.76
CA PHE A 68 -9.78 -12.64 -11.41
C PHE A 68 -8.85 -11.86 -12.34
N ALA A 69 -7.57 -11.66 -11.98
CA ALA A 69 -6.61 -10.99 -12.85
C ALA A 69 -6.44 -11.73 -14.19
N LEU A 70 -6.31 -13.05 -14.15
CA LEU A 70 -6.23 -13.89 -15.36
C LEU A 70 -7.53 -13.86 -16.18
N PHE A 71 -8.69 -13.83 -15.52
CA PHE A 71 -9.99 -13.68 -16.18
C PHE A 71 -10.11 -12.32 -16.88
N TRP A 72 -9.85 -11.20 -16.17
CA TRP A 72 -9.94 -9.86 -16.72
C TRP A 72 -8.89 -9.59 -17.80
N HIS A 73 -7.70 -10.18 -17.67
CA HIS A 73 -6.66 -10.11 -18.71
C HIS A 73 -7.14 -10.68 -20.05
N ARG A 74 -7.84 -11.82 -20.04
CA ARG A 74 -8.43 -12.42 -21.25
C ARG A 74 -9.50 -11.54 -21.91
N LEU A 75 -10.16 -10.70 -21.13
CA LEU A 75 -11.16 -9.74 -21.62
C LEU A 75 -10.55 -8.41 -22.05
N GLY A 76 -9.23 -8.23 -21.92
CA GLY A 76 -8.53 -6.98 -22.27
C GLY A 76 -8.83 -5.81 -21.33
N VAL A 77 -9.32 -6.09 -20.11
CA VAL A 77 -9.63 -5.04 -19.12
C VAL A 77 -8.34 -4.52 -18.50
N THR A 78 -8.23 -3.20 -18.36
CA THR A 78 -7.05 -2.56 -17.76
C THR A 78 -7.09 -2.58 -16.22
N PRO A 79 -5.92 -2.56 -15.54
CA PRO A 79 -5.89 -2.48 -14.07
C PRO A 79 -6.71 -1.31 -13.51
N ASN A 80 -6.55 -0.11 -14.07
CA ASN A 80 -7.28 1.09 -13.62
C ASN A 80 -8.81 0.95 -13.69
N THR A 81 -9.32 0.20 -14.66
CA THR A 81 -10.77 -0.07 -14.75
C THR A 81 -11.26 -0.91 -13.57
N ILE A 82 -10.45 -1.86 -13.13
CA ILE A 82 -10.75 -2.71 -11.97
C ILE A 82 -10.68 -1.88 -10.68
N THR A 83 -9.68 -0.99 -10.56
CA THR A 83 -9.60 -0.04 -9.43
C THR A 83 -10.84 0.86 -9.37
N ILE A 84 -11.33 1.39 -10.51
CA ILE A 84 -12.57 2.18 -10.54
C ILE A 84 -13.77 1.35 -10.10
N LEU A 85 -13.87 0.08 -10.53
CA LEU A 85 -14.92 -0.82 -10.06
C LEU A 85 -14.86 -1.00 -8.54
N SER A 86 -13.67 -1.17 -7.97
CA SER A 86 -13.48 -1.31 -6.52
C SER A 86 -13.98 -0.08 -5.75
N ILE A 87 -13.82 1.14 -6.30
CA ILE A 87 -14.35 2.37 -5.69
C ILE A 87 -15.87 2.28 -5.56
N PHE A 88 -16.58 1.91 -6.63
CA PHE A 88 -18.04 1.79 -6.59
C PHE A 88 -18.50 0.71 -5.62
N LEU A 89 -17.82 -0.43 -5.56
CA LEU A 89 -18.13 -1.51 -4.62
C LEU A 89 -17.91 -1.07 -3.16
N GLY A 90 -16.80 -0.38 -2.87
CA GLY A 90 -16.49 0.12 -1.54
C GLY A 90 -17.43 1.23 -1.07
N ILE A 91 -17.82 2.16 -1.96
CA ILE A 91 -18.85 3.17 -1.66
C ILE A 91 -20.19 2.47 -1.42
N GLY A 92 -20.55 1.49 -2.25
CA GLY A 92 -21.76 0.68 -2.07
C GLY A 92 -21.78 -0.04 -0.73
N ALA A 93 -20.64 -0.59 -0.29
CA ALA A 93 -20.51 -1.18 1.03
C ALA A 93 -20.77 -0.16 2.15
N GLY A 94 -20.21 1.04 2.05
CA GLY A 94 -20.48 2.13 2.98
C GLY A 94 -21.97 2.45 3.06
N VAL A 95 -22.64 2.60 1.91
CA VAL A 95 -24.10 2.83 1.87
C VAL A 95 -24.87 1.72 2.58
N MET A 96 -24.47 0.47 2.41
CA MET A 96 -25.12 -0.66 3.10
C MET A 96 -24.89 -0.64 4.62
N PHE A 97 -23.73 -0.21 5.10
CA PHE A 97 -23.45 -0.10 6.54
C PHE A 97 -24.21 1.06 7.23
N PHE A 98 -24.85 1.95 6.49
CA PHE A 98 -25.78 2.93 7.05
C PHE A 98 -27.00 2.25 7.70
N PHE A 99 -27.50 1.16 7.14
CA PHE A 99 -28.67 0.44 7.64
C PHE A 99 -28.32 -0.39 8.88
N THR A 100 -29.32 -0.56 9.78
CA THR A 100 -29.13 -1.27 11.05
C THR A 100 -29.48 -2.76 10.98
N ASP A 101 -30.19 -3.18 9.94
CA ASP A 101 -30.61 -4.56 9.79
C ASP A 101 -29.49 -5.48 9.27
N THR A 102 -29.59 -6.76 9.60
CA THR A 102 -28.56 -7.75 9.29
C THR A 102 -28.36 -7.96 7.79
N LEU A 103 -29.43 -7.89 6.99
CA LEU A 103 -29.34 -8.15 5.56
C LEU A 103 -28.47 -7.11 4.85
N HIS A 104 -28.71 -5.80 5.08
CA HIS A 104 -27.89 -4.74 4.50
C HIS A 104 -26.45 -4.81 4.99
N ASN A 105 -26.23 -5.13 6.28
CA ASN A 105 -24.87 -5.29 6.78
C ASN A 105 -24.15 -6.47 6.10
N ILE A 106 -24.79 -7.62 5.85
CA ILE A 106 -24.21 -8.73 5.10
C ILE A 106 -23.91 -8.30 3.66
N ILE A 107 -24.81 -7.60 2.99
CA ILE A 107 -24.56 -7.06 1.63
C ILE A 107 -23.35 -6.12 1.65
N GLY A 108 -23.25 -5.23 2.65
CA GLY A 108 -22.10 -4.35 2.84
C GLY A 108 -20.78 -5.10 3.00
N ILE A 109 -20.78 -6.17 3.79
CA ILE A 109 -19.61 -7.06 3.96
C ILE A 109 -19.21 -7.68 2.62
N VAL A 110 -20.15 -8.26 1.88
CA VAL A 110 -19.87 -8.87 0.57
C VAL A 110 -19.33 -7.84 -0.42
N LEU A 111 -19.91 -6.65 -0.48
CA LEU A 111 -19.45 -5.59 -1.36
C LEU A 111 -18.02 -5.12 -1.01
N LEU A 112 -17.70 -4.98 0.29
CA LEU A 112 -16.36 -4.59 0.71
C LEU A 112 -15.32 -5.68 0.47
N MET A 113 -15.69 -6.96 0.64
CA MET A 113 -14.85 -8.08 0.24
C MET A 113 -14.59 -8.09 -1.27
N LEU A 114 -15.61 -7.85 -2.08
CA LEU A 114 -15.44 -7.75 -3.54
C LEU A 114 -14.57 -6.56 -3.94
N ALA A 115 -14.70 -5.41 -3.26
CA ALA A 115 -13.82 -4.27 -3.45
C ALA A 115 -12.35 -4.64 -3.17
N ASN A 116 -12.08 -5.33 -2.06
CA ASN A 116 -10.73 -5.81 -1.71
C ASN A 116 -10.19 -6.85 -2.71
N PHE A 117 -11.04 -7.71 -3.25
CA PHE A 117 -10.62 -8.63 -4.32
C PHE A 117 -10.28 -7.89 -5.62
N CYS A 118 -11.04 -6.86 -5.98
CA CYS A 118 -10.73 -6.00 -7.14
C CYS A 118 -9.37 -5.28 -6.94
N ASP A 119 -9.10 -4.74 -5.78
CA ASP A 119 -7.84 -4.11 -5.40
C ASP A 119 -6.65 -5.09 -5.52
N SER A 120 -6.78 -6.28 -4.94
CA SER A 120 -5.77 -7.34 -5.13
C SER A 120 -5.59 -7.73 -6.59
N THR A 121 -6.67 -7.72 -7.37
CA THR A 121 -6.69 -8.09 -8.80
C THR A 121 -5.97 -7.06 -9.65
N ASP A 122 -6.23 -5.77 -9.48
CA ASP A 122 -5.63 -4.71 -10.30
C ASP A 122 -4.11 -4.62 -10.10
N GLY A 123 -3.65 -4.71 -8.84
CA GLY A 123 -2.23 -4.76 -8.53
C GLY A 123 -1.53 -5.99 -9.10
N GLN A 124 -2.17 -7.17 -9.07
CA GLN A 124 -1.62 -8.37 -9.69
C GLN A 124 -1.62 -8.27 -11.22
N LEU A 125 -2.72 -7.79 -11.80
CA LEU A 125 -2.82 -7.58 -13.25
C LEU A 125 -1.79 -6.57 -13.75
N ALA A 126 -1.60 -5.45 -13.03
CA ALA A 126 -0.60 -4.45 -13.37
C ALA A 126 0.83 -5.03 -13.38
N ARG A 127 1.16 -5.90 -12.41
CA ARG A 127 2.47 -6.60 -12.37
C ARG A 127 2.63 -7.61 -13.50
N LEU A 128 1.63 -8.44 -13.73
CA LEU A 128 1.65 -9.47 -14.77
C LEU A 128 1.74 -8.89 -16.18
N THR A 129 1.11 -7.74 -16.44
CA THR A 129 1.07 -7.08 -17.75
C THR A 129 2.11 -5.97 -17.90
N ARG A 130 2.95 -5.69 -16.87
CA ARG A 130 3.88 -4.55 -16.80
C ARG A 130 3.21 -3.20 -17.05
N GLN A 131 1.94 -3.06 -16.66
CA GLN A 131 1.17 -1.81 -16.76
C GLN A 131 1.21 -1.01 -15.45
N GLN A 132 2.23 -1.22 -14.63
CA GLN A 132 2.42 -0.43 -13.42
C GLN A 132 2.65 1.04 -13.78
N SER A 133 1.92 1.94 -13.13
CA SER A 133 2.05 3.38 -13.36
C SER A 133 1.86 4.14 -12.06
N MET A 134 2.46 5.33 -11.98
CA MET A 134 2.25 6.25 -10.86
C MET A 134 0.77 6.64 -10.73
N LYS A 135 0.09 6.87 -11.86
CA LYS A 135 -1.35 7.18 -11.88
C LYS A 135 -2.18 6.03 -11.30
N GLY A 136 -1.84 4.78 -11.66
CA GLY A 136 -2.50 3.59 -11.12
C GLY A 136 -2.33 3.50 -9.61
N ARG A 137 -1.12 3.72 -9.09
CA ARG A 137 -0.83 3.73 -7.65
C ARG A 137 -1.60 4.83 -6.89
N CYS A 138 -1.66 6.04 -7.47
CA CYS A 138 -2.45 7.12 -6.87
C CYS A 138 -3.95 6.82 -6.87
N LEU A 139 -4.44 6.18 -7.94
CA LEU A 139 -5.85 5.79 -8.05
C LEU A 139 -6.20 4.69 -7.04
N ASP A 140 -5.30 3.72 -6.84
CA ASP A 140 -5.38 2.65 -5.85
C ASP A 140 -5.47 3.23 -4.41
N GLY A 141 -4.54 4.10 -4.03
CA GLY A 141 -4.60 4.81 -2.75
C GLY A 141 -5.90 5.63 -2.58
N PHE A 142 -6.35 6.32 -3.64
CA PHE A 142 -7.61 7.05 -3.63
C PHE A 142 -8.82 6.12 -3.47
N ALA A 143 -8.78 4.91 -4.02
CA ALA A 143 -9.85 3.93 -3.86
C ALA A 143 -10.03 3.55 -2.39
N GLY A 144 -8.95 3.21 -1.69
CA GLY A 144 -8.98 2.93 -0.26
C GLY A 144 -9.52 4.11 0.57
N ASP A 145 -9.10 5.34 0.27
CA ASP A 145 -9.61 6.55 0.91
C ASP A 145 -11.13 6.71 0.71
N MET A 146 -11.64 6.44 -0.49
CA MET A 146 -13.08 6.52 -0.79
C MET A 146 -13.90 5.46 -0.05
N TRP A 147 -13.38 4.23 0.07
CA TRP A 147 -14.05 3.18 0.85
C TRP A 147 -14.20 3.60 2.31
N PHE A 148 -13.10 3.96 2.96
CA PHE A 148 -13.12 4.35 4.36
C PHE A 148 -13.92 5.63 4.59
N PHE A 149 -13.80 6.64 3.74
CA PHE A 149 -14.63 7.85 3.81
C PHE A 149 -16.13 7.51 3.80
N SER A 150 -16.56 6.67 2.85
CA SER A 150 -17.95 6.23 2.75
C SER A 150 -18.42 5.47 3.98
N ILE A 151 -17.59 4.54 4.50
CA ILE A 151 -17.88 3.76 5.69
C ILE A 151 -17.98 4.65 6.95
N TYR A 152 -17.01 5.55 7.16
CA TYR A 152 -17.03 6.47 8.30
C TYR A 152 -18.26 7.37 8.27
N LEU A 153 -18.57 7.95 7.10
CA LEU A 153 -19.75 8.77 6.92
C LEU A 153 -21.05 7.97 7.21
N ALA A 154 -21.14 6.76 6.68
CA ALA A 154 -22.31 5.89 6.89
C ALA A 154 -22.49 5.55 8.38
N ILE A 155 -21.40 5.21 9.09
CA ILE A 155 -21.46 4.92 10.53
C ILE A 155 -21.89 6.17 11.32
N VAL A 156 -21.37 7.35 11.01
CA VAL A 156 -21.79 8.61 11.65
C VAL A 156 -23.27 8.86 11.44
N LEU A 157 -23.77 8.73 10.20
CA LEU A 157 -25.18 8.91 9.88
C LEU A 157 -26.08 7.86 10.54
N ARG A 158 -25.63 6.59 10.59
CA ARG A 158 -26.34 5.51 11.30
C ARG A 158 -26.48 5.78 12.78
N LEU A 159 -25.42 6.30 13.42
CA LEU A 159 -25.39 6.61 14.85
C LEU A 159 -26.14 7.89 15.20
N TRP A 160 -26.41 8.78 14.26
CA TRP A 160 -26.83 10.15 14.51
C TRP A 160 -27.95 10.31 15.55
N TYR A 161 -28.98 9.48 15.49
CA TYR A 161 -30.12 9.49 16.40
C TYR A 161 -30.12 8.33 17.42
N GLN A 162 -29.04 7.53 17.43
CA GLN A 162 -28.93 6.42 18.38
C GLN A 162 -28.49 6.94 19.75
N PRO A 163 -28.97 6.37 20.87
CA PRO A 163 -28.50 6.73 22.20
C PRO A 163 -27.06 6.29 22.41
N ILE A 164 -26.28 7.10 23.14
CA ILE A 164 -24.97 6.70 23.64
C ILE A 164 -25.19 5.69 24.78
N PRO A 165 -24.59 4.49 24.72
CA PRO A 165 -24.78 3.47 25.73
C PRO A 165 -24.54 3.97 27.16
N GLY A 166 -25.53 3.75 28.05
CA GLY A 166 -25.48 4.15 29.45
C GLY A 166 -25.76 5.63 29.71
N THR A 167 -26.22 6.39 28.73
CA THR A 167 -26.58 7.81 28.88
C THR A 167 -27.96 8.13 28.30
N SER A 168 -28.47 9.32 28.58
CA SER A 168 -29.70 9.87 27.93
C SER A 168 -29.40 10.66 26.64
N GLU A 169 -28.13 10.81 26.28
CA GLU A 169 -27.69 11.58 25.15
C GLU A 169 -27.68 10.73 23.85
N VAL A 170 -27.77 11.38 22.70
CA VAL A 170 -27.61 10.75 21.39
C VAL A 170 -26.21 11.02 20.81
N TRP A 171 -25.76 10.12 19.94
CA TRP A 171 -24.43 10.25 19.32
C TRP A 171 -24.25 11.57 18.57
N GLY A 172 -25.16 11.95 17.67
CA GLY A 172 -25.15 13.23 16.95
C GLY A 172 -23.74 13.78 16.66
N LEU A 173 -23.45 14.98 17.18
CA LEU A 173 -22.14 15.61 17.05
C LEU A 173 -21.01 14.86 17.76
N TRP A 174 -21.29 14.12 18.82
CA TRP A 174 -20.28 13.28 19.51
C TRP A 174 -19.79 12.15 18.62
N GLY A 175 -20.70 11.50 17.88
CA GLY A 175 -20.35 10.48 16.87
C GLY A 175 -19.51 11.04 15.73
N LEU A 176 -19.86 12.25 15.26
CA LEU A 176 -19.07 12.96 14.25
C LEU A 176 -17.66 13.30 14.76
N ALA A 177 -17.54 13.83 15.98
CA ALA A 177 -16.26 14.17 16.60
C ALA A 177 -15.40 12.91 16.80
N LEU A 178 -16.00 11.82 17.29
CA LEU A 178 -15.33 10.53 17.46
C LEU A 178 -14.80 9.99 16.12
N ALA A 179 -15.62 10.02 15.08
CA ALA A 179 -15.22 9.59 13.73
C ALA A 179 -14.13 10.49 13.14
N ALA A 180 -14.20 11.80 13.33
CA ALA A 180 -13.17 12.74 12.87
C ALA A 180 -11.82 12.48 13.55
N ILE A 181 -11.80 12.26 14.86
CA ILE A 181 -10.59 11.88 15.59
C ILE A 181 -10.06 10.54 15.07
N ALA A 182 -10.93 9.52 14.97
CA ALA A 182 -10.57 8.20 14.51
C ALA A 182 -10.00 8.23 13.08
N SER A 183 -10.60 8.98 12.14
CA SER A 183 -10.16 9.04 10.75
C SER A 183 -8.92 9.91 10.55
N LEU A 184 -8.97 11.18 10.96
CA LEU A 184 -7.96 12.17 10.59
C LEU A 184 -6.70 12.08 11.46
N LEU A 185 -6.86 11.84 12.77
CA LEU A 185 -5.74 11.82 13.70
C LEU A 185 -5.16 10.41 13.91
N CYS A 186 -5.96 9.36 13.70
CA CYS A 186 -5.54 7.99 13.96
C CYS A 186 -5.37 7.18 12.67
N HIS A 187 -6.43 6.89 11.94
CA HIS A 187 -6.41 6.01 10.76
C HIS A 187 -5.42 6.47 9.69
N SER A 188 -5.51 7.72 9.24
CA SER A 188 -4.66 8.23 8.16
C SER A 188 -3.16 8.15 8.46
N PRO A 189 -2.65 8.59 9.64
CA PRO A 189 -1.25 8.39 10.01
C PRO A 189 -0.84 6.92 10.15
N GLN A 190 -1.68 6.08 10.74
CA GLN A 190 -1.41 4.67 10.97
C GLN A 190 -1.27 3.91 9.64
N SER A 191 -2.21 4.10 8.72
CA SER A 191 -2.20 3.48 7.39
C SER A 191 -1.00 3.94 6.57
N SER A 192 -0.76 5.26 6.53
CA SER A 192 0.35 5.86 5.77
C SER A 192 1.72 5.36 6.24
N LEU A 193 1.99 5.32 7.55
CA LEU A 193 3.28 4.85 8.05
C LEU A 193 3.42 3.33 8.03
N SER A 194 2.33 2.57 8.14
CA SER A 194 2.37 1.12 7.96
C SER A 194 2.82 0.75 6.56
N ASP A 195 2.28 1.42 5.54
CA ASP A 195 2.74 1.24 4.17
C ASP A 195 4.20 1.69 4.00
N TYR A 196 4.56 2.86 4.53
CA TYR A 196 5.91 3.40 4.43
C TYR A 196 6.96 2.46 5.03
N TYR A 197 6.73 1.89 6.21
CA TYR A 197 7.64 0.94 6.84
C TYR A 197 7.75 -0.38 6.06
N ARG A 198 6.68 -0.79 5.41
CA ARG A 198 6.69 -1.93 4.49
C ARG A 198 7.53 -1.64 3.25
N GLN A 199 7.42 -0.43 2.68
CA GLN A 199 8.25 0.00 1.55
C GLN A 199 9.73 0.14 1.94
N ILE A 200 10.03 0.66 3.13
CA ILE A 200 11.40 0.71 3.66
C ILE A 200 11.97 -0.70 3.80
N HIS A 201 11.21 -1.64 4.39
CA HIS A 201 11.66 -3.04 4.50
C HIS A 201 11.97 -3.66 3.13
N LEU A 202 11.07 -3.46 2.16
CA LEU A 202 11.28 -3.94 0.78
C LEU A 202 12.49 -3.28 0.11
N TYR A 203 12.76 -2.02 0.38
CA TYR A 203 13.91 -1.29 -0.14
C TYR A 203 15.24 -1.90 0.31
N PHE A 204 15.35 -2.31 1.57
CA PHE A 204 16.53 -3.02 2.07
C PHE A 204 16.59 -4.48 1.58
N LEU A 205 15.44 -5.13 1.38
CA LEU A 205 15.35 -6.53 0.96
C LEU A 205 15.62 -6.72 -0.54
N LYS A 206 15.10 -5.83 -1.38
CA LYS A 206 15.07 -5.99 -2.86
C LYS A 206 15.76 -4.87 -3.63
N GLY A 207 16.30 -3.87 -2.95
CA GLY A 207 16.88 -2.69 -3.60
C GLY A 207 15.83 -1.69 -4.10
N LYS A 208 16.30 -0.68 -4.82
CA LYS A 208 15.49 0.44 -5.30
C LYS A 208 14.36 0.02 -6.25
N GLU A 209 14.61 -0.94 -7.12
CA GLU A 209 13.62 -1.39 -8.11
C GLU A 209 12.51 -2.27 -7.49
N GLY A 210 12.80 -2.89 -6.33
CA GLY A 210 11.86 -3.77 -5.63
C GLY A 210 10.94 -3.07 -4.64
N ALA A 211 11.10 -1.77 -4.42
CA ALA A 211 10.32 -0.97 -3.48
C ALA A 211 9.75 0.29 -4.11
N GLU A 212 8.61 0.72 -3.60
CA GLU A 212 7.92 1.95 -3.99
C GLU A 212 8.22 3.07 -2.98
N LEU A 213 9.53 3.29 -2.73
CA LEU A 213 10.00 4.32 -1.81
C LEU A 213 10.30 5.61 -2.58
N ASP A 214 9.33 6.51 -2.63
CA ASP A 214 9.46 7.82 -3.25
C ASP A 214 9.79 8.90 -2.21
N SER A 215 10.38 10.02 -2.67
CA SER A 215 10.75 11.15 -1.81
C SER A 215 9.97 12.41 -2.16
N TYR A 216 9.80 13.28 -1.15
CA TYR A 216 9.21 14.60 -1.35
C TYR A 216 9.97 15.43 -2.41
N GLU A 217 11.29 15.40 -2.37
CA GLU A 217 12.13 16.19 -3.30
C GLU A 217 11.90 15.77 -4.75
N ARG A 218 11.85 14.46 -5.03
CA ARG A 218 11.58 13.94 -6.36
C ARG A 218 10.21 14.36 -6.86
N GLU A 219 9.17 14.17 -6.03
CA GLU A 219 7.81 14.52 -6.41
C GLU A 219 7.62 16.04 -6.55
N HIS A 220 8.29 16.83 -5.70
CA HIS A 220 8.31 18.28 -5.81
C HIS A 220 8.95 18.74 -7.14
N ALA A 221 10.07 18.17 -7.53
CA ALA A 221 10.71 18.47 -8.82
C ALA A 221 9.78 18.17 -10.01
N ILE A 222 9.00 17.07 -9.95
CA ILE A 222 8.00 16.74 -10.97
C ILE A 222 6.90 17.80 -11.01
N VAL A 223 6.34 18.18 -9.85
CA VAL A 223 5.30 19.23 -9.77
C VAL A 223 5.79 20.57 -10.34
N GLU A 224 7.02 20.96 -10.00
CA GLU A 224 7.65 22.17 -10.54
C GLU A 224 7.82 22.09 -12.07
N SER A 225 8.24 20.95 -12.59
CA SER A 225 8.40 20.72 -14.02
C SER A 225 7.08 20.79 -14.82
N LEU A 226 5.95 20.58 -14.15
CA LEU A 226 4.62 20.66 -14.74
C LEU A 226 3.99 22.04 -14.66
N LYS A 227 4.61 22.99 -13.92
CA LYS A 227 4.09 24.37 -13.83
C LYS A 227 4.08 25.05 -15.20
N GLY A 228 2.98 25.72 -15.50
CA GLY A 228 2.83 26.47 -16.76
C GLY A 228 2.56 25.64 -18.02
N LYS A 229 2.59 24.30 -17.94
CA LYS A 229 2.26 23.44 -19.07
C LYS A 229 0.74 23.30 -19.22
N LYS A 230 0.23 23.39 -20.45
CA LYS A 230 -1.19 23.19 -20.77
C LYS A 230 -1.55 21.71 -20.80
N GLY A 231 -2.76 21.36 -20.40
CA GLY A 231 -3.28 19.97 -20.47
C GLY A 231 -2.81 19.02 -19.36
N VAL A 232 -1.95 19.46 -18.43
CA VAL A 232 -1.35 18.64 -17.36
C VAL A 232 -1.99 18.89 -15.99
N PHE A 233 -3.21 19.43 -15.93
CA PHE A 233 -3.89 19.77 -14.67
C PHE A 233 -4.01 18.56 -13.73
N TRP A 234 -4.49 17.44 -14.24
CA TRP A 234 -4.66 16.22 -13.45
C TRP A 234 -3.33 15.62 -13.00
N ASP A 235 -2.34 15.57 -13.90
CA ASP A 235 -1.00 15.08 -13.53
C ASP A 235 -0.38 15.92 -12.41
N ARG A 236 -0.50 17.24 -12.52
CA ARG A 236 -0.04 18.16 -11.49
C ARG A 236 -0.80 18.00 -10.18
N ALA A 237 -2.12 17.81 -10.22
CA ALA A 237 -2.94 17.59 -9.04
C ALA A 237 -2.54 16.29 -8.33
N PHE A 238 -2.34 15.19 -9.06
CA PHE A 238 -1.89 13.91 -8.53
C PHE A 238 -0.51 14.02 -7.88
N HIS A 239 0.48 14.52 -8.59
CA HIS A 239 1.84 14.67 -8.04
C HIS A 239 1.86 15.66 -6.86
N SER A 240 1.03 16.72 -6.88
CA SER A 240 0.90 17.65 -5.76
C SER A 240 0.31 17.00 -4.50
N ASN A 241 -0.64 16.07 -4.66
CA ASN A 241 -1.18 15.31 -3.52
C ASN A 241 -0.16 14.29 -3.02
N TYR A 242 0.47 13.55 -3.94
CA TYR A 242 1.45 12.53 -3.61
C TYR A 242 2.72 13.10 -2.95
N GLN A 243 3.20 14.27 -3.38
CA GLN A 243 4.31 14.95 -2.70
C GLN A 243 3.99 15.32 -1.25
N ARG A 244 2.71 15.71 -0.95
CA ARG A 244 2.28 15.97 0.44
C ARG A 244 2.27 14.70 1.27
N TYR A 245 1.87 13.59 0.66
CA TYR A 245 1.90 12.27 1.27
C TYR A 245 3.34 11.87 1.62
N CYS A 246 4.28 11.91 0.67
CA CYS A 246 5.70 11.65 0.91
C CYS A 246 6.28 12.57 2.01
N ARG A 247 6.02 13.88 1.94
CA ARG A 247 6.46 14.84 2.96
C ARG A 247 5.93 14.50 4.35
N SER A 248 4.69 14.02 4.44
CA SER A 248 4.08 13.61 5.71
C SER A 248 4.79 12.38 6.30
N GLN A 249 5.16 11.42 5.46
CA GLN A 249 5.90 10.21 5.86
C GLN A 249 7.32 10.56 6.32
N GLU A 250 8.07 11.33 5.53
CA GLU A 250 9.43 11.76 5.85
C GLU A 250 9.49 12.58 7.15
N ARG A 251 8.56 13.53 7.31
CA ARG A 251 8.50 14.38 8.52
C ARG A 251 8.27 13.57 9.80
N ARG A 252 7.58 12.44 9.71
CA ARG A 252 7.28 11.57 10.84
C ARG A 252 8.38 10.57 11.12
N THR A 253 9.32 10.35 10.22
CA THR A 253 10.39 9.34 10.34
C THR A 253 11.79 9.95 10.31
N PRO A 254 12.11 10.91 11.21
CA PRO A 254 13.37 11.65 11.16
C PRO A 254 14.61 10.77 11.34
N ALA A 255 14.54 9.72 12.17
CA ALA A 255 15.68 8.83 12.35
C ALA A 255 15.97 7.99 11.10
N PHE A 256 14.91 7.52 10.42
CA PHE A 256 15.09 6.84 9.15
C PHE A 256 15.67 7.78 8.08
N GLN A 257 15.19 9.04 7.98
CA GLN A 257 15.73 9.98 7.01
C GLN A 257 17.22 10.24 7.24
N GLN A 258 17.65 10.41 8.49
CA GLN A 258 19.06 10.58 8.85
C GLN A 258 19.89 9.34 8.49
N PHE A 259 19.41 8.16 8.85
CA PHE A 259 20.04 6.89 8.51
C PHE A 259 20.17 6.69 7.00
N HIS A 260 19.09 6.90 6.27
CA HIS A 260 19.09 6.79 4.81
C HIS A 260 20.05 7.78 4.14
N ALA A 261 20.05 9.05 4.59
CA ALA A 261 20.96 10.07 4.06
C ALA A 261 22.43 9.68 4.29
N ALA A 262 22.80 9.20 5.47
CA ALA A 262 24.14 8.72 5.78
C ALA A 262 24.55 7.54 4.88
N LEU A 263 23.64 6.59 4.63
CA LEU A 263 23.89 5.48 3.73
C LEU A 263 24.13 5.94 2.29
N ILE A 264 23.31 6.87 1.79
CA ILE A 264 23.46 7.36 0.42
C ILE A 264 24.73 8.22 0.28
N GLU A 265 25.07 9.01 1.28
CA GLU A 265 26.33 9.79 1.28
C GLU A 265 27.55 8.87 1.24
N LYS A 266 27.56 7.80 2.04
CA LYS A 266 28.69 6.88 2.16
C LYS A 266 28.83 5.89 1.00
N TYR A 267 27.72 5.32 0.51
CA TYR A 267 27.71 4.24 -0.48
C TYR A 267 27.17 4.64 -1.86
N GLY A 268 26.53 5.79 -1.98
CA GLY A 268 25.93 6.32 -3.22
C GLY A 268 24.58 5.71 -3.59
N SER A 269 24.33 4.45 -3.28
CA SER A 269 23.03 3.77 -3.52
C SER A 269 22.83 2.61 -2.55
N ILE A 270 21.57 2.21 -2.34
CA ILE A 270 21.22 1.05 -1.48
C ILE A 270 21.85 -0.24 -2.00
N ASP A 271 22.02 -0.39 -3.31
CA ASP A 271 22.56 -1.62 -3.90
C ASP A 271 24.02 -1.83 -3.54
N LYS A 272 24.76 -0.74 -3.28
CA LYS A 272 26.18 -0.75 -2.88
C LYS A 272 26.39 -0.85 -1.36
N VAL A 273 25.32 -0.78 -0.56
CA VAL A 273 25.40 -0.95 0.89
C VAL A 273 25.80 -2.40 1.22
N PRO A 274 26.76 -2.63 2.15
CA PRO A 274 27.16 -3.97 2.56
C PRO A 274 25.99 -4.85 2.98
N GLN A 275 26.04 -6.13 2.58
CA GLN A 275 24.95 -7.06 2.87
C GLN A 275 24.74 -7.26 4.37
N GLU A 276 25.80 -7.25 5.17
CA GLU A 276 25.75 -7.36 6.63
C GLU A 276 24.90 -6.25 7.26
N LEU A 277 25.02 -5.00 6.76
CA LEU A 277 24.23 -3.88 7.25
C LEU A 277 22.76 -4.00 6.84
N LYS A 278 22.50 -4.44 5.60
CA LYS A 278 21.12 -4.74 5.15
C LYS A 278 20.49 -5.83 6.00
N ASP A 279 21.22 -6.90 6.27
CA ASP A 279 20.75 -8.03 7.09
C ASP A 279 20.50 -7.60 8.54
N CYS A 280 21.35 -6.73 9.09
CA CYS A 280 21.16 -6.16 10.41
C CYS A 280 19.87 -5.30 10.48
N PHE A 281 19.64 -4.46 9.47
CA PHE A 281 18.39 -3.70 9.36
C PHE A 281 17.17 -4.62 9.23
N LEU A 282 17.23 -5.61 8.33
CA LEU A 282 16.14 -6.56 8.10
C LEU A 282 15.83 -7.41 9.33
N ALA A 283 16.84 -7.83 10.10
CA ALA A 283 16.65 -8.53 11.35
C ALA A 283 15.87 -7.71 12.39
N GLY A 284 16.10 -6.39 12.44
CA GLY A 284 15.36 -5.48 13.32
C GLY A 284 13.97 -5.09 12.79
N SER A 285 13.79 -4.95 11.48
CA SER A 285 12.53 -4.53 10.86
C SER A 285 11.54 -5.67 10.64
N ARG A 286 12.00 -6.91 10.37
CA ARG A 286 11.13 -8.08 10.14
C ARG A 286 10.13 -8.34 11.26
N PRO A 287 10.49 -8.28 12.56
CA PRO A 287 9.53 -8.44 13.66
C PRO A 287 8.45 -7.36 13.71
N LEU A 288 8.63 -6.24 13.00
CA LEU A 288 7.66 -5.14 12.95
C LEU A 288 6.63 -5.32 11.82
N MET A 289 6.90 -6.17 10.83
CA MET A 289 5.99 -6.38 9.69
C MET A 289 4.60 -6.89 10.08
N PRO A 290 4.42 -7.80 11.07
CA PRO A 290 3.08 -8.15 11.54
C PRO A 290 2.27 -6.96 12.06
N PHE A 291 2.91 -5.95 12.66
CA PHE A 291 2.21 -4.73 13.12
C PHE A 291 1.80 -3.85 11.94
N THR A 292 2.64 -3.71 10.90
CA THR A 292 2.24 -3.01 9.68
C THR A 292 1.03 -3.67 9.03
N ASN A 293 1.02 -5.00 9.01
CA ASN A 293 -0.08 -5.79 8.47
C ASN A 293 -1.36 -5.61 9.30
N PHE A 294 -1.25 -5.68 10.62
CA PHE A 294 -2.40 -5.47 11.51
C PHE A 294 -2.98 -4.04 11.39
N LEU A 295 -2.15 -3.04 11.11
CA LEU A 295 -2.58 -1.66 10.88
C LEU A 295 -3.07 -1.39 9.45
N SER A 296 -3.17 -2.43 8.60
CA SER A 296 -3.65 -2.33 7.22
C SER A 296 -5.16 -2.58 7.10
N PHE A 297 -5.63 -2.95 5.92
CA PHE A 297 -7.04 -3.08 5.60
C PHE A 297 -7.75 -4.23 6.33
N ASN A 298 -7.18 -5.45 6.35
CA ASN A 298 -7.91 -6.67 6.72
C ASN A 298 -8.44 -6.65 8.15
N SER A 299 -7.63 -6.25 9.12
CA SER A 299 -8.02 -6.17 10.52
C SER A 299 -9.15 -5.15 10.75
N ARG A 300 -9.06 -3.99 10.07
CA ARG A 300 -10.08 -2.94 10.11
C ARG A 300 -11.39 -3.41 9.51
N ALA A 301 -11.33 -4.06 8.35
CA ALA A 301 -12.50 -4.62 7.69
C ALA A 301 -13.21 -5.63 8.58
N ILE A 302 -12.49 -6.57 9.18
CA ILE A 302 -13.06 -7.55 10.11
C ILE A 302 -13.75 -6.86 11.29
N LEU A 303 -13.11 -5.85 11.88
CA LEU A 303 -13.68 -5.12 13.01
C LEU A 303 -14.94 -4.34 12.62
N ILE A 304 -14.97 -3.72 11.43
CA ILE A 304 -16.17 -3.08 10.87
C ILE A 304 -17.27 -4.11 10.67
N TYR A 305 -16.97 -5.28 10.10
CA TYR A 305 -17.95 -6.35 9.88
C TYR A 305 -18.62 -6.78 11.19
N VAL A 306 -17.81 -7.10 12.19
CA VAL A 306 -18.30 -7.56 13.50
C VAL A 306 -19.12 -6.46 14.18
N THR A 307 -18.63 -5.24 14.24
CA THR A 307 -19.30 -4.15 14.96
C THR A 307 -20.58 -3.69 14.27
N CYS A 308 -20.63 -3.72 12.93
CA CYS A 308 -21.85 -3.42 12.19
C CYS A 308 -22.92 -4.51 12.35
N LEU A 309 -22.54 -5.79 12.31
CA LEU A 309 -23.45 -6.92 12.56
C LEU A 309 -24.02 -6.93 13.98
N LEU A 310 -23.21 -6.56 14.96
CA LEU A 310 -23.62 -6.43 16.36
C LEU A 310 -24.35 -5.12 16.67
N ASN A 311 -24.59 -4.28 15.66
CA ASN A 311 -25.22 -2.96 15.78
C ASN A 311 -24.55 -2.00 16.78
N CYS A 312 -23.22 -2.11 16.92
CA CYS A 312 -22.40 -1.23 17.78
C CYS A 312 -21.18 -0.67 17.02
N PRO A 313 -21.35 -0.05 15.81
CA PRO A 313 -20.23 0.36 14.96
C PRO A 313 -19.34 1.47 15.58
N TRP A 314 -19.80 2.17 16.61
CA TRP A 314 -19.00 3.11 17.38
C TRP A 314 -17.77 2.45 18.03
N ILE A 315 -17.84 1.16 18.33
CA ILE A 315 -16.72 0.38 18.90
C ILE A 315 -15.52 0.39 17.93
N TYR A 316 -15.76 0.37 16.61
CA TYR A 316 -14.69 0.48 15.62
C TYR A 316 -13.87 1.77 15.82
N PHE A 317 -14.53 2.91 16.00
CA PHE A 317 -13.83 4.19 16.25
C PHE A 317 -13.02 4.18 17.57
N VAL A 318 -13.56 3.56 18.61
CA VAL A 318 -12.85 3.40 19.88
C VAL A 318 -11.59 2.55 19.72
N PHE A 319 -11.67 1.44 18.98
CA PHE A 319 -10.51 0.61 18.69
C PHE A 319 -9.46 1.36 17.84
N GLU A 320 -9.89 2.14 16.85
CA GLU A 320 -9.02 2.96 16.01
C GLU A 320 -8.22 3.97 16.86
N ILE A 321 -8.88 4.63 17.81
CA ILE A 321 -8.24 5.61 18.71
C ILE A 321 -7.36 4.92 19.77
N SER A 322 -7.74 3.75 20.25
CA SER A 322 -7.05 3.08 21.36
C SER A 322 -6.03 2.04 20.89
N LEU A 323 -6.50 0.82 20.60
CA LEU A 323 -5.63 -0.32 20.29
C LEU A 323 -4.72 -0.07 19.07
N TYR A 324 -5.31 0.40 17.95
CA TYR A 324 -4.52 0.66 16.74
C TYR A 324 -3.50 1.79 16.98
N SER A 325 -3.86 2.83 17.73
CA SER A 325 -2.91 3.90 18.09
C SER A 325 -1.78 3.41 18.99
N LEU A 326 -2.06 2.52 19.95
CA LEU A 326 -1.01 1.92 20.80
C LEU A 326 -0.04 1.05 19.97
N LEU A 327 -0.57 0.21 19.06
CA LEU A 327 0.25 -0.60 18.16
C LEU A 327 1.08 0.26 17.20
N TYR A 328 0.48 1.32 16.67
CA TYR A 328 1.16 2.29 15.83
C TYR A 328 2.32 2.97 16.57
N ILE A 329 2.09 3.49 17.78
CA ILE A 329 3.13 4.14 18.60
C ILE A 329 4.27 3.17 18.92
N TYR A 330 3.93 1.93 19.29
CA TYR A 330 4.92 0.89 19.54
C TYR A 330 5.78 0.61 18.29
N MET A 331 5.15 0.32 17.16
CA MET A 331 5.80 0.05 15.88
C MET A 331 6.69 1.22 15.45
N HIS A 332 6.15 2.43 15.48
CA HIS A 332 6.86 3.66 15.11
C HIS A 332 8.10 3.87 15.96
N LYS A 333 7.95 3.80 17.30
CA LYS A 333 9.08 3.95 18.23
C LYS A 333 10.18 2.91 17.97
N ARG A 334 9.79 1.63 17.82
CA ARG A 334 10.75 0.55 17.56
C ARG A 334 11.50 0.73 16.24
N HIS A 335 10.83 1.20 15.19
CA HIS A 335 11.46 1.45 13.89
C HIS A 335 12.43 2.65 13.96
N GLU A 336 12.04 3.75 14.59
CA GLU A 336 12.90 4.91 14.78
C GLU A 336 14.11 4.57 15.66
N ASP A 337 13.95 3.79 16.72
CA ASP A 337 15.05 3.36 17.58
C ASP A 337 16.02 2.42 16.85
N LEU A 338 15.52 1.54 15.97
CA LEU A 338 16.33 0.72 15.08
C LEU A 338 17.22 1.59 14.18
N CYS A 339 16.62 2.57 13.49
CA CYS A 339 17.38 3.48 12.61
C CYS A 339 18.45 4.26 13.38
N LYS A 340 18.13 4.83 14.56
CA LYS A 340 19.10 5.53 15.42
C LYS A 340 20.27 4.63 15.82
N SER A 341 19.97 3.38 16.21
CA SER A 341 21.00 2.43 16.63
C SER A 341 21.97 2.04 15.52
N LEU A 342 21.49 2.02 14.26
CA LEU A 342 22.30 1.74 13.09
C LEU A 342 23.11 2.96 12.65
N THR A 343 22.54 4.16 12.70
CA THR A 343 23.27 5.41 12.42
C THR A 343 24.43 5.61 13.39
N SER A 344 24.30 5.23 14.66
CA SER A 344 25.39 5.40 15.65
C SER A 344 26.53 4.38 15.49
N LYS A 345 26.37 3.35 14.67
CA LYS A 345 27.38 2.32 14.40
C LYS A 345 28.16 2.58 13.10
N GLU A 346 27.67 3.46 12.25
CA GLU A 346 28.23 3.91 10.98
C GLU A 346 29.15 5.14 11.14
#